data_ba7bb2185ca6db1109ebb7d827921781
#
_entry.id   ba7bb2185ca6db1109ebb7d827921781
#
_cell.length_a   1.000
_cell.length_b   1.000
_cell.length_c   1.000
_cell.angle_alpha   90.00
_cell.angle_beta   90.00
_cell.angle_gamma   90.00
#
_symmetry.space_group_name_H-M   'P 1'
#
loop_
_entity.id
_entity.type
_entity.pdbx_description
1 polymer ?
#
loop_
_entity_poly.entity_id
_entity_poly.type
_entity_poly.pdbx_seq_one_letter_code
_entity_poly.pdbx_strand_id
1 'polypeptide(L)' 'MTKVFRDVQVFMTAAGQSIAQNNVEQASLYHNLIVEEYSEYIAARNAKDDVEIIDACFDMMWVIVGYMQ' A
#
# COMPACT_ATOMS: atom_id res chain seq x y z
N MET A 1 -7.27 -8.70 -9.19
CA MET A 1 -7.07 -8.39 -7.75
C MET A 1 -6.49 -9.56 -6.97
N THR A 2 -7.07 -10.76 -7.13
CA THR A 2 -6.60 -11.93 -6.39
C THR A 2 -5.12 -12.25 -6.65
N LYS A 3 -4.70 -12.16 -7.89
CA LYS A 3 -3.31 -12.44 -8.25
C LYS A 3 -2.35 -11.42 -7.61
N VAL A 4 -2.71 -10.14 -7.64
CA VAL A 4 -1.88 -9.09 -7.05
C VAL A 4 -1.76 -9.30 -5.54
N PHE A 5 -2.86 -9.61 -4.89
CA PHE A 5 -2.86 -9.90 -3.45
C PHE A 5 -1.91 -11.06 -3.14
N ARG A 6 -2.01 -12.14 -3.90
CA ARG A 6 -1.18 -13.32 -3.69
C ARG A 6 0.29 -13.02 -3.95
N ASP A 7 0.59 -12.27 -5.02
CA ASP A 7 1.95 -11.94 -5.39
C ASP A 7 2.63 -11.11 -4.30
N VAL A 8 1.91 -10.13 -3.74
CA VAL A 8 2.42 -9.32 -2.63
C VAL A 8 2.65 -10.20 -1.40
N GLN A 9 1.71 -11.08 -1.10
CA GLN A 9 1.82 -11.98 0.05
C GLN A 9 3.05 -12.88 -0.07
N VAL A 10 3.24 -13.48 -1.24
CA VAL A 10 4.40 -14.36 -1.48
C VAL A 10 5.70 -13.57 -1.35
N PHE A 11 5.75 -12.37 -1.93
CA PHE A 11 6.92 -11.52 -1.86
C PHE A 11 7.26 -11.17 -0.41
N MET A 12 6.28 -10.75 0.36
CA MET A 12 6.50 -10.35 1.75
C MET A 12 6.92 -11.53 2.62
N THR A 13 6.34 -12.68 2.39
CA THR A 13 6.73 -13.91 3.10
C THR A 13 8.18 -14.27 2.76
N ALA A 14 8.54 -14.24 1.49
CA ALA A 14 9.89 -14.56 1.04
C ALA A 14 10.93 -13.58 1.57
N ALA A 15 10.53 -12.31 1.73
CA ALA A 15 11.42 -11.28 2.26
C ALA A 15 11.54 -11.33 3.78
N GLY A 16 10.79 -12.19 4.45
CA GLY A 16 10.83 -12.31 5.90
C GLY A 16 10.16 -11.14 6.62
N GLN A 17 9.21 -10.50 5.96
CA GLN A 17 8.50 -9.37 6.55
C GLN A 17 7.66 -9.82 7.74
N SER A 18 7.70 -9.03 8.82
CA SER A 18 6.82 -9.29 9.96
C SER A 18 5.41 -8.84 9.65
N ILE A 19 4.48 -9.56 10.24
CA ILE A 19 3.06 -9.21 10.14
C ILE A 19 2.76 -8.08 11.12
N ALA A 20 2.07 -7.06 10.65
CA ALA A 20 1.80 -5.85 11.44
C ALA A 20 0.67 -6.00 12.46
N GLN A 21 -0.04 -7.10 12.44
CA GLN A 21 -1.33 -7.27 13.13
C GLN A 21 -1.29 -7.00 14.62
N ASN A 22 -0.22 -7.37 15.29
CA ASN A 22 -0.12 -7.27 16.74
C ASN A 22 0.90 -6.22 17.18
N ASN A 23 1.27 -5.32 16.30
CA ASN A 23 2.27 -4.31 16.58
C ASN A 23 1.67 -2.91 16.37
N VAL A 24 1.45 -2.20 17.49
CA VAL A 24 0.82 -0.89 17.44
C VAL A 24 1.65 0.12 16.65
N GLU A 25 2.96 0.04 16.77
CA GLU A 25 3.85 0.96 16.05
C GLU A 25 3.78 0.72 14.55
N GLN A 26 3.75 -0.55 14.13
CA GLN A 26 3.61 -0.86 12.71
C GLN A 26 2.23 -0.50 12.19
N ALA A 27 1.19 -0.67 13.00
CA ALA A 27 -0.16 -0.26 12.61
C ALA A 27 -0.21 1.25 12.37
N SER A 28 0.44 2.03 13.22
CA SER A 28 0.51 3.48 13.05
C SER A 28 1.32 3.85 11.82
N LEU A 29 2.40 3.13 11.55
CA LEU A 29 3.21 3.35 10.36
C LEU A 29 2.39 3.12 9.09
N TYR A 30 1.68 1.99 9.02
CA TYR A 30 0.86 1.69 7.84
C TYR A 30 -0.29 2.67 7.67
N HIS A 31 -0.88 3.12 8.78
CA HIS A 31 -1.91 4.16 8.72
C HIS A 31 -1.34 5.42 8.06
N ASN A 32 -0.16 5.86 8.49
CA ASN A 32 0.47 7.06 7.94
C ASN A 32 0.84 6.88 6.47
N LEU A 33 1.29 5.68 6.10
CA LEU A 33 1.59 5.39 4.71
C LEU A 33 0.34 5.45 3.83
N ILE A 34 -0.77 4.92 4.32
CA ILE A 34 -2.04 4.98 3.59
C ILE A 34 -2.46 6.43 3.38
N VAL A 35 -2.37 7.26 4.42
CA VAL A 35 -2.71 8.67 4.33
C VAL A 35 -1.82 9.38 3.31
N GLU A 36 -0.51 9.09 3.33
CA GLU A 36 0.43 9.68 2.39
C GLU A 36 0.10 9.31 0.95
N GLU A 37 -0.13 8.02 0.70
CA GLU A 37 -0.46 7.55 -0.65
C GLU A 37 -1.79 8.10 -1.13
N TYR A 38 -2.77 8.22 -0.24
CA TYR A 38 -4.04 8.82 -0.59
C TYR A 38 -3.86 10.29 -0.99
N SER A 39 -3.01 11.02 -0.28
CA SER A 39 -2.71 12.42 -0.61
C SER A 39 -2.10 12.53 -1.99
N GLU A 40 -1.20 11.62 -2.34
CA GLU A 40 -0.58 11.58 -3.68
C GLU A 40 -1.63 11.30 -4.76
N TYR A 41 -2.56 10.37 -4.47
CA TYR A 41 -3.66 10.09 -5.38
C TYR A 41 -4.51 11.32 -5.62
N ILE A 42 -4.85 12.05 -4.57
CA ILE A 42 -5.67 13.27 -4.69
C ILE A 42 -4.94 14.32 -5.53
N ALA A 43 -3.65 14.49 -5.30
CA ALA A 43 -2.84 15.44 -6.09
C ALA A 43 -2.83 15.06 -7.57
N ALA A 44 -2.64 13.78 -7.87
CA ALA A 44 -2.63 13.28 -9.24
C ALA A 44 -3.98 13.48 -9.92
N ARG A 45 -5.07 13.21 -9.18
CA ARG A 45 -6.42 13.39 -9.69
C ARG A 45 -6.69 14.86 -10.00
N ASN A 46 -6.28 15.76 -9.12
CA ASN A 46 -6.46 17.18 -9.33
C ASN A 46 -5.66 17.70 -10.52
N ALA A 47 -4.48 17.11 -10.75
CA ALA A 47 -3.65 17.44 -11.90
C ALA A 47 -4.13 16.77 -13.20
N LYS A 48 -5.09 15.86 -13.12
CA LYS A 48 -5.61 15.07 -14.24
C LYS A 48 -4.50 14.30 -14.95
N ASP A 49 -3.57 13.79 -14.16
CA ASP A 49 -2.42 13.03 -14.66
C ASP A 49 -2.73 11.53 -14.52
N ASP A 50 -3.16 10.91 -15.63
CA ASP A 50 -3.61 9.52 -15.61
C ASP A 50 -2.51 8.56 -15.20
N VAL A 51 -1.27 8.81 -15.60
CA VAL A 51 -0.15 7.95 -15.24
C VAL A 51 0.09 8.01 -13.73
N GLU A 52 0.09 9.21 -13.17
CA GLU A 52 0.30 9.39 -11.73
C GLU A 52 -0.86 8.83 -10.91
N ILE A 53 -2.08 8.91 -11.44
CA ILE A 53 -3.24 8.29 -10.79
C ILE A 53 -3.05 6.79 -10.69
N ILE A 54 -2.61 6.15 -11.77
CA ILE A 54 -2.37 4.71 -11.79
C ILE A 54 -1.25 4.34 -10.83
N ASP A 55 -0.15 5.09 -10.85
CA ASP A 55 0.97 4.85 -9.94
C ASP A 55 0.54 4.97 -8.48
N ALA A 56 -0.23 6.00 -8.17
CA ALA A 56 -0.73 6.20 -6.81
C ALA A 56 -1.65 5.05 -6.38
N CYS A 57 -2.47 4.53 -7.28
CA CYS A 57 -3.33 3.39 -6.99
C CYS A 57 -2.51 2.13 -6.68
N PHE A 58 -1.46 1.87 -7.45
CA PHE A 58 -0.59 0.74 -7.17
C PHE A 58 0.13 0.89 -5.84
N ASP A 59 0.61 2.08 -5.53
CA ASP A 59 1.30 2.33 -4.26
C ASP A 59 0.35 2.13 -3.08
N MET A 60 -0.88 2.63 -3.18
CA MET A 60 -1.89 2.39 -2.15
C MET A 60 -2.16 0.90 -1.98
N MET A 61 -2.24 0.17 -3.09
CA MET A 61 -2.50 -1.26 -3.06
C MET A 61 -1.38 -2.01 -2.35
N TRP A 62 -0.12 -1.67 -2.64
CA TRP A 62 1.04 -2.24 -1.96
C TRP A 62 0.94 -2.04 -0.45
N VAL A 63 0.67 -0.81 -0.04
CA VAL A 63 0.62 -0.46 1.38
C VAL A 63 -0.53 -1.18 2.06
N ILE A 64 -1.72 -1.15 1.45
CA ILE A 64 -2.91 -1.77 2.04
C ILE A 64 -2.72 -3.28 2.18
N VAL A 65 -2.25 -3.94 1.12
CA VAL A 65 -2.05 -5.39 1.16
C VAL A 65 -0.94 -5.73 2.15
N GLY A 66 0.11 -4.92 2.21
CA GLY A 66 1.16 -5.10 3.19
C GLY A 66 0.64 -5.04 4.61
N TYR A 67 -0.26 -4.10 4.88
CA TYR A 67 -0.87 -3.97 6.20
C TYR A 67 -1.72 -5.19 6.57
N MET A 68 -2.35 -5.79 5.58
CA MET A 68 -3.22 -6.95 5.78
C MET A 68 -2.45 -8.26 6.02
N GLN A 69 -1.14 -8.27 5.79
CA GLN A 69 -0.32 -9.45 6.03
C GLN A 69 0.01 -9.56 7.52
#